data_a599af17e87e076225ece0f6968f3351
#
_entry.id   a599af17e87e076225ece0f6968f3351
#
_cell.length_a   1.000
_cell.length_b   1.000
_cell.length_c   1.000
_cell.angle_alpha   90.00
_cell.angle_beta   90.00
_cell.angle_gamma   90.00
#
_symmetry.space_group_name_H-M   'P 1'
#
loop_
_entity.id
_entity.type
_entity.pdbx_description
1 polymer ?
#
loop_
_entity_poly.entity_id
_entity_poly.type
_entity_poly.pdbx_seq_one_letter_code
_entity_poly.pdbx_strand_id
1 'polypeptide(L)'
;MKPVATTPLARERLRASPNFVLALSQDGKPYVAQETEPYAQYWLSQRYRILLSLFSGPRGATGEQAVQAYFRLTAAEPQEAERKRLLKAMADMRSAGVLIATRDDVSRYDARMAQDYLKHRPFPADLTRFLVDAAGIGPGTRVLDLAGGPGSLALQLARVTPHVSLLELSRGFVEAACAAAAAGGLELDAIHESANRLMYSDAEYDVVTLSQAIHWLDDVQVCRGITRTLAAGGSFFVIQSSMDVDDAHPLAYVIGRESILGNKDPRPFALQVQALSRRLSLLFEALDAPDVQRHDVAQRVADEAGAAARVVPAKVSFFRQRRPFDLGYARAFLSEQHIRSTGREPGPFWAEVEARCAAATPQQLEGQFDWAVLHFRRGGVPGVPADFSACGATDIAWERPSD
;
A
#
# COMPACT_ATOMS: atom_id res chain seq x y z
N MET A 1 7.65 37.64 -9.19
CA MET A 1 6.94 36.35 -9.36
C MET A 1 5.91 36.51 -10.46
N LYS A 2 6.08 35.82 -11.61
CA LYS A 2 5.06 35.80 -12.66
C LYS A 2 3.92 34.87 -12.17
N PRO A 3 2.65 35.25 -12.31
CA PRO A 3 1.55 34.37 -11.96
C PRO A 3 1.61 33.14 -12.88
N VAL A 4 1.69 31.96 -12.29
CA VAL A 4 1.50 30.68 -13.00
C VAL A 4 0.11 30.73 -13.60
N ALA A 5 0.01 30.65 -14.92
CA ALA A 5 -1.27 30.60 -15.64
C ALA A 5 -2.02 29.35 -15.18
N THR A 6 -2.99 29.53 -14.30
CA THR A 6 -3.86 28.47 -13.84
C THR A 6 -4.76 28.06 -15.03
N THR A 7 -4.54 26.84 -15.56
CA THR A 7 -5.49 26.21 -16.46
C THR A 7 -6.86 26.26 -15.78
N PRO A 8 -7.93 26.73 -16.45
CA PRO A 8 -9.23 26.84 -15.81
C PRO A 8 -9.64 25.49 -15.24
N LEU A 9 -9.91 25.41 -13.93
CA LEU A 9 -10.37 24.20 -13.21
C LEU A 9 -11.49 23.45 -13.94
N ALA A 10 -12.31 24.17 -14.72
CA ALA A 10 -13.37 23.61 -15.54
C ALA A 10 -12.88 22.55 -16.54
N ARG A 11 -11.62 22.66 -17.02
CA ARG A 11 -11.04 21.79 -18.06
C ARG A 11 -9.95 20.86 -17.53
N GLU A 12 -9.40 21.15 -16.35
CA GLU A 12 -8.42 20.27 -15.71
C GLU A 12 -9.11 18.99 -15.23
N ARG A 13 -8.50 17.84 -15.52
CA ARG A 13 -9.00 16.57 -14.99
C ARG A 13 -8.42 16.35 -13.60
N LEU A 14 -9.33 16.32 -12.63
CA LEU A 14 -9.01 16.18 -11.21
C LEU A 14 -9.47 14.83 -10.68
N ARG A 15 -8.84 14.36 -9.62
CA ARG A 15 -9.30 13.24 -8.79
C ARG A 15 -9.16 13.57 -7.30
N ALA A 16 -9.86 12.84 -6.46
CA ALA A 16 -9.60 12.90 -5.03
C ALA A 16 -8.16 12.46 -4.75
N SER A 17 -7.47 13.21 -3.89
CA SER A 17 -6.13 12.85 -3.46
C SER A 17 -6.15 11.54 -2.69
N PRO A 18 -5.30 10.57 -3.03
CA PRO A 18 -5.21 9.32 -2.29
C PRO A 18 -4.65 9.48 -0.87
N ASN A 19 -4.03 10.63 -0.57
CA ASN A 19 -3.53 10.95 0.78
C ASN A 19 -4.62 11.39 1.75
N PHE A 20 -5.86 11.60 1.28
CA PHE A 20 -6.97 12.01 2.12
C PHE A 20 -8.00 10.90 2.24
N VAL A 21 -8.36 10.57 3.47
CA VAL A 21 -9.40 9.60 3.81
C VAL A 21 -10.67 10.33 4.24
N LEU A 22 -11.81 9.90 3.70
CA LEU A 22 -13.12 10.34 4.15
C LEU A 22 -13.51 9.55 5.40
N ALA A 23 -13.81 10.23 6.50
CA ALA A 23 -14.21 9.65 7.77
C ALA A 23 -15.43 10.33 8.36
N LEU A 24 -15.99 9.72 9.39
CA LEU A 24 -17.05 10.29 10.22
C LEU A 24 -16.50 10.48 11.64
N SER A 25 -16.79 11.64 12.24
CA SER A 25 -16.52 11.87 13.64
C SER A 25 -17.49 11.07 14.54
N GLN A 26 -17.23 11.03 15.83
CA GLN A 26 -18.08 10.32 16.81
C GLN A 26 -19.55 10.82 16.80
N ASP A 27 -19.78 12.10 16.47
CA ASP A 27 -21.11 12.70 16.31
C ASP A 27 -21.65 12.61 14.86
N GLY A 28 -21.04 11.79 14.01
CA GLY A 28 -21.51 11.49 12.66
C GLY A 28 -21.22 12.57 11.61
N LYS A 29 -20.42 13.59 11.92
CA LYS A 29 -20.06 14.63 10.95
C LYS A 29 -18.97 14.17 10.00
N PRO A 30 -19.13 14.34 8.68
CA PRO A 30 -18.13 13.93 7.71
C PRO A 30 -16.94 14.91 7.66
N TYR A 31 -15.74 14.35 7.56
CA TYR A 31 -14.52 15.10 7.33
C TYR A 31 -13.57 14.31 6.43
N VAL A 32 -12.58 14.98 5.84
CA VAL A 32 -11.43 14.35 5.23
C VAL A 32 -10.19 14.64 6.06
N ALA A 33 -9.38 13.64 6.25
CA ALA A 33 -8.11 13.75 6.95
C ALA A 33 -6.95 13.30 6.06
N GLN A 34 -5.87 14.06 6.10
CA GLN A 34 -4.57 13.63 5.56
C GLN A 34 -3.86 12.81 6.64
N GLU A 35 -3.60 11.54 6.33
CA GLU A 35 -3.02 10.58 7.28
C GLU A 35 -1.49 10.62 7.33
N THR A 36 -0.86 11.36 6.40
CA THR A 36 0.60 11.55 6.36
C THR A 36 0.96 13.01 6.66
N GLU A 37 2.16 13.25 7.16
CA GLU A 37 2.62 14.62 7.38
C GLU A 37 2.68 15.45 6.07
N PRO A 38 2.25 16.74 6.13
CA PRO A 38 1.65 17.42 7.29
C PRO A 38 0.21 16.97 7.52
N TYR A 39 -0.12 16.57 8.74
CA TYR A 39 -1.48 16.17 9.11
C TYR A 39 -2.45 17.32 8.90
N ALA A 40 -3.57 17.06 8.24
CA ALA A 40 -4.61 18.06 7.99
C ALA A 40 -5.99 17.41 8.10
N GLN A 41 -6.96 18.16 8.61
CA GLN A 41 -8.35 17.71 8.73
C GLN A 41 -9.28 18.82 8.26
N TYR A 42 -10.23 18.48 7.38
CA TYR A 42 -11.20 19.42 6.84
C TYR A 42 -12.61 18.86 7.00
N TRP A 43 -13.48 19.63 7.69
CA TRP A 43 -14.88 19.29 7.82
C TRP A 43 -15.61 19.48 6.49
N LEU A 44 -16.50 18.53 6.14
CA LEU A 44 -17.22 18.55 4.89
C LEU A 44 -18.69 18.94 5.11
N SER A 45 -19.14 19.98 4.42
CA SER A 45 -20.57 20.16 4.20
C SER A 45 -21.10 19.11 3.23
N GLN A 46 -22.43 18.93 3.19
CA GLN A 46 -23.05 17.99 2.24
C GLN A 46 -22.62 18.27 0.78
N ARG A 47 -22.51 19.54 0.39
CA ARG A 47 -22.03 19.94 -0.94
C ARG A 47 -20.62 19.40 -1.22
N TYR A 48 -19.68 19.62 -0.32
CA TYR A 48 -18.29 19.15 -0.45
C TYR A 48 -18.20 17.62 -0.50
N ARG A 49 -19.04 16.93 0.29
CA ARG A 49 -19.10 15.46 0.28
C ARG A 49 -19.58 14.93 -1.06
N ILE A 50 -20.65 15.51 -1.63
CA ILE A 50 -21.15 15.13 -2.95
C ILE A 50 -20.08 15.41 -4.01
N LEU A 51 -19.47 16.60 -4.01
CA LEU A 51 -18.40 16.93 -4.95
C LEU A 51 -17.23 15.95 -4.85
N LEU A 52 -16.76 15.64 -3.64
CA LEU A 52 -15.64 14.72 -3.44
C LEU A 52 -15.95 13.32 -4.01
N SER A 53 -17.18 12.82 -3.84
CA SER A 53 -17.59 11.52 -4.38
C SER A 53 -17.50 11.45 -5.92
N LEU A 54 -17.69 12.58 -6.60
CA LEU A 54 -17.59 12.66 -8.07
C LEU A 54 -16.16 12.54 -8.61
N PHE A 55 -15.18 12.73 -7.72
CA PHE A 55 -13.75 12.64 -8.02
C PHE A 55 -13.10 11.36 -7.46
N SER A 56 -13.90 10.46 -6.89
CA SER A 56 -13.39 9.26 -6.21
C SER A 56 -12.85 8.16 -7.14
N GLY A 57 -13.17 8.23 -8.44
CA GLY A 57 -12.66 7.25 -9.40
C GLY A 57 -11.25 7.55 -9.88
N PRO A 58 -10.47 6.53 -10.30
CA PRO A 58 -9.08 6.68 -10.74
C PRO A 58 -8.96 7.54 -12.01
N ARG A 59 -9.99 7.52 -12.86
CA ARG A 59 -10.02 8.34 -14.08
C ARG A 59 -10.29 9.82 -13.80
N GLY A 60 -10.75 10.16 -12.59
CA GLY A 60 -11.13 11.51 -12.22
C GLY A 60 -12.21 12.12 -13.12
N ALA A 61 -12.47 13.42 -12.92
CA ALA A 61 -13.42 14.19 -13.70
C ALA A 61 -12.87 15.59 -13.98
N THR A 62 -13.38 16.25 -15.02
CA THR A 62 -13.19 17.71 -15.16
C THR A 62 -14.18 18.45 -14.26
N GLY A 63 -13.84 19.69 -13.89
CA GLY A 63 -14.75 20.51 -13.09
C GLY A 63 -16.13 20.65 -13.73
N GLU A 64 -16.21 20.76 -15.07
CA GLU A 64 -17.48 20.84 -15.79
C GLU A 64 -18.29 19.53 -15.71
N GLN A 65 -17.62 18.37 -15.87
CA GLN A 65 -18.25 17.06 -15.70
C GLN A 65 -18.80 16.88 -14.28
N ALA A 66 -18.04 17.32 -13.27
CA ALA A 66 -18.47 17.25 -11.86
C ALA A 66 -19.68 18.18 -11.60
N VAL A 67 -19.69 19.40 -12.15
CA VAL A 67 -20.85 20.30 -12.06
C VAL A 67 -22.12 19.67 -12.66
N GLN A 68 -22.01 19.13 -13.88
CA GLN A 68 -23.15 18.47 -14.52
C GLN A 68 -23.64 17.24 -13.75
N ALA A 69 -22.71 16.43 -13.21
CA ALA A 69 -23.04 15.27 -12.39
C ALA A 69 -23.71 15.69 -11.06
N TYR A 70 -23.22 16.76 -10.44
CA TYR A 70 -23.81 17.30 -9.23
C TYR A 70 -25.28 17.69 -9.41
N PHE A 71 -25.62 18.44 -10.45
CA PHE A 71 -27.01 18.82 -10.74
C PHE A 71 -27.89 17.60 -11.02
N ARG A 72 -27.39 16.59 -11.73
CA ARG A 72 -28.13 15.34 -11.95
C ARG A 72 -28.40 14.59 -10.64
N LEU A 73 -27.39 14.46 -9.77
CA LEU A 73 -27.51 13.74 -8.49
C LEU A 73 -28.43 14.43 -7.50
N THR A 74 -28.46 15.77 -7.50
CA THR A 74 -29.27 16.56 -6.57
C THR A 74 -30.66 16.89 -7.11
N ALA A 75 -30.96 16.52 -8.35
CA ALA A 75 -32.17 16.90 -9.09
C ALA A 75 -32.43 18.42 -9.08
N ALA A 76 -31.37 19.23 -8.94
CA ALA A 76 -31.45 20.68 -8.91
C ALA A 76 -31.39 21.28 -10.33
N GLU A 77 -32.15 22.34 -10.55
CA GLU A 77 -32.05 23.09 -11.80
C GLU A 77 -30.69 23.79 -11.93
N PRO A 78 -30.01 23.69 -13.10
CA PRO A 78 -28.73 24.34 -13.33
C PRO A 78 -28.83 25.86 -13.21
N GLN A 79 -28.22 26.42 -12.18
CA GLN A 79 -28.14 27.87 -11.96
C GLN A 79 -26.70 28.33 -12.02
N GLU A 80 -26.43 29.44 -12.71
CA GLU A 80 -25.07 29.98 -12.86
C GLU A 80 -24.44 30.37 -11.50
N ALA A 81 -25.23 30.85 -10.57
CA ALA A 81 -24.77 31.17 -9.24
C ALA A 81 -24.28 29.92 -8.47
N GLU A 82 -25.01 28.81 -8.58
CA GLU A 82 -24.60 27.55 -7.94
C GLU A 82 -23.42 26.92 -8.69
N ARG A 83 -23.39 26.97 -10.02
CA ARG A 83 -22.22 26.56 -10.81
C ARG A 83 -20.93 27.25 -10.35
N LYS A 84 -20.98 28.58 -10.15
CA LYS A 84 -19.83 29.34 -9.61
C LYS A 84 -19.42 28.90 -8.21
N ARG A 85 -20.39 28.62 -7.34
CA ARG A 85 -20.12 28.09 -5.96
C ARG A 85 -19.47 26.71 -6.01
N LEU A 86 -19.91 25.82 -6.91
CA LEU A 86 -19.33 24.49 -7.09
C LEU A 86 -17.87 24.58 -7.60
N LEU A 87 -17.63 25.42 -8.61
CA LEU A 87 -16.26 25.64 -9.12
C LEU A 87 -15.35 26.24 -8.05
N LYS A 88 -15.87 27.17 -7.23
CA LYS A 88 -15.13 27.70 -6.08
C LYS A 88 -14.82 26.61 -5.06
N ALA A 89 -15.79 25.78 -4.70
CA ALA A 89 -15.55 24.66 -3.78
C ALA A 89 -14.49 23.68 -4.29
N MET A 90 -14.49 23.40 -5.58
CA MET A 90 -13.42 22.58 -6.19
C MET A 90 -12.06 23.28 -6.15
N ALA A 91 -12.00 24.61 -6.35
CA ALA A 91 -10.78 25.39 -6.21
C ALA A 91 -10.25 25.35 -4.77
N ASP A 92 -11.13 25.47 -3.78
CA ASP A 92 -10.78 25.38 -2.36
C ASP A 92 -10.22 23.98 -2.04
N MET A 93 -10.88 22.90 -2.49
CA MET A 93 -10.39 21.52 -2.33
C MET A 93 -9.07 21.27 -3.07
N ARG A 94 -8.88 21.87 -4.26
CA ARG A 94 -7.62 21.79 -5.01
C ARG A 94 -6.49 22.50 -4.25
N SER A 95 -6.76 23.69 -3.71
CA SER A 95 -5.80 24.46 -2.91
C SER A 95 -5.42 23.76 -1.60
N ALA A 96 -6.37 23.04 -1.01
CA ALA A 96 -6.14 22.22 0.19
C ALA A 96 -5.47 20.87 -0.09
N GLY A 97 -5.21 20.51 -1.36
CA GLY A 97 -4.64 19.23 -1.73
C GLY A 97 -5.62 18.04 -1.66
N VAL A 98 -6.89 18.27 -1.32
CA VAL A 98 -7.95 17.25 -1.27
C VAL A 98 -8.32 16.77 -2.68
N LEU A 99 -8.28 17.68 -3.67
CA LEU A 99 -8.31 17.33 -5.10
C LEU A 99 -6.94 17.59 -5.70
N ILE A 100 -6.50 16.69 -6.57
CA ILE A 100 -5.24 16.79 -7.31
C ILE A 100 -5.49 16.59 -8.80
N ALA A 101 -4.60 17.08 -9.66
CA ALA A 101 -4.65 16.70 -11.06
C ALA A 101 -4.37 15.20 -11.19
N THR A 102 -5.05 14.52 -12.12
CA THR A 102 -4.85 13.08 -12.33
C THR A 102 -3.40 12.71 -12.72
N ARG A 103 -2.63 13.68 -13.19
CA ARG A 103 -1.21 13.55 -13.53
C ARG A 103 -0.25 13.78 -12.34
N ASP A 104 -0.76 14.34 -11.22
CA ASP A 104 0.09 14.63 -10.06
C ASP A 104 0.44 13.32 -9.35
N ASP A 105 1.71 13.15 -9.06
CA ASP A 105 2.20 12.10 -8.17
C ASP A 105 2.27 12.68 -6.75
N VAL A 106 1.64 12.00 -5.81
CA VAL A 106 1.58 12.39 -4.39
C VAL A 106 2.43 11.47 -3.51
N SER A 107 3.08 10.51 -4.14
CA SER A 107 3.97 9.56 -3.48
C SER A 107 5.32 10.23 -3.13
N ARG A 108 5.98 9.67 -2.12
CA ARG A 108 7.37 9.99 -1.77
C ARG A 108 8.39 9.32 -2.70
N TYR A 109 7.93 8.40 -3.54
CA TYR A 109 8.74 7.58 -4.43
C TYR A 109 8.61 8.09 -5.86
N ASP A 110 9.75 8.33 -6.50
CA ASP A 110 9.80 8.80 -7.88
C ASP A 110 10.13 7.66 -8.87
N ALA A 111 10.00 7.96 -10.17
CA ALA A 111 10.25 6.99 -11.23
C ALA A 111 11.71 6.48 -11.25
N ARG A 112 12.68 7.29 -10.77
CA ARG A 112 14.09 6.87 -10.68
C ARG A 112 14.27 5.80 -9.63
N MET A 113 13.66 5.98 -8.45
CA MET A 113 13.69 4.97 -7.40
C MET A 113 13.05 3.66 -7.85
N ALA A 114 12.05 3.70 -8.73
CA ALA A 114 11.38 2.51 -9.22
C ALA A 114 12.33 1.52 -9.90
N GLN A 115 13.24 2.01 -10.76
CA GLN A 115 14.22 1.19 -11.46
C GLN A 115 15.25 0.60 -10.48
N ASP A 116 15.77 1.44 -9.57
CA ASP A 116 16.68 0.98 -8.53
C ASP A 116 16.01 -0.07 -7.64
N TYR A 117 14.73 0.12 -7.32
CA TYR A 117 13.97 -0.82 -6.50
C TYR A 117 13.83 -2.19 -7.17
N LEU A 118 13.42 -2.26 -8.42
CA LEU A 118 13.29 -3.52 -9.16
C LEU A 118 14.61 -4.26 -9.27
N LYS A 119 15.71 -3.51 -9.52
CA LYS A 119 17.04 -4.07 -9.70
C LYS A 119 17.69 -4.52 -8.38
N HIS A 120 17.57 -3.73 -7.33
CA HIS A 120 18.35 -3.93 -6.10
C HIS A 120 17.52 -4.45 -4.92
N ARG A 121 16.18 -4.43 -5.04
CA ARG A 121 15.25 -4.97 -4.03
C ARG A 121 14.27 -5.98 -4.64
N PRO A 122 14.72 -6.97 -5.41
CA PRO A 122 13.82 -7.98 -5.94
C PRO A 122 13.17 -8.74 -4.79
N PHE A 123 11.91 -9.12 -4.98
CA PHE A 123 11.23 -10.00 -4.04
C PHE A 123 11.81 -11.41 -4.15
N PRO A 124 12.09 -12.12 -3.04
CA PRO A 124 12.70 -13.45 -3.10
C PRO A 124 11.83 -14.46 -3.85
N ALA A 125 12.40 -15.16 -4.83
CA ALA A 125 11.66 -16.15 -5.63
C ALA A 125 11.15 -17.32 -4.77
N ASP A 126 11.90 -17.73 -3.75
CA ASP A 126 11.48 -18.77 -2.81
C ASP A 126 10.23 -18.37 -2.03
N LEU A 127 10.12 -17.09 -1.63
CA LEU A 127 8.91 -16.59 -1.00
C LEU A 127 7.73 -16.57 -1.97
N THR A 128 7.96 -16.19 -3.23
CA THR A 128 6.90 -16.26 -4.25
C THR A 128 6.41 -17.70 -4.43
N ARG A 129 7.31 -18.67 -4.53
CA ARG A 129 6.94 -20.10 -4.60
C ARG A 129 6.14 -20.54 -3.38
N PHE A 130 6.59 -20.13 -2.18
CA PHE A 130 5.85 -20.40 -0.95
C PHE A 130 4.42 -19.84 -0.99
N LEU A 131 4.21 -18.60 -1.47
CA LEU A 131 2.87 -18.01 -1.60
C LEU A 131 2.02 -18.75 -2.61
N VAL A 132 2.60 -19.13 -3.76
CA VAL A 132 1.95 -19.92 -4.81
C VAL A 132 1.44 -21.25 -4.25
N ASP A 133 2.30 -21.98 -3.55
CA ASP A 133 1.96 -23.29 -2.96
C ASP A 133 0.94 -23.15 -1.82
N ALA A 134 1.12 -22.17 -0.92
CA ALA A 134 0.27 -21.99 0.24
C ALA A 134 -1.17 -21.58 -0.10
N ALA A 135 -1.35 -20.83 -1.19
CA ALA A 135 -2.67 -20.40 -1.68
C ALA A 135 -3.18 -21.22 -2.87
N GLY A 136 -2.37 -22.10 -3.45
CA GLY A 136 -2.73 -22.84 -4.64
C GLY A 136 -2.91 -21.94 -5.87
N ILE A 137 -2.04 -20.93 -6.04
CA ILE A 137 -2.14 -19.99 -7.16
C ILE A 137 -1.90 -20.73 -8.47
N GLY A 138 -2.84 -20.64 -9.38
CA GLY A 138 -2.79 -21.23 -10.71
C GLY A 138 -3.33 -20.27 -11.78
N PRO A 139 -3.40 -20.70 -13.06
CA PRO A 139 -3.73 -19.81 -14.20
C PRO A 139 -5.05 -19.07 -14.09
N GLY A 140 -6.02 -19.58 -13.31
CA GLY A 140 -7.33 -18.93 -13.11
C GLY A 140 -7.44 -18.09 -11.84
N THR A 141 -6.39 -17.99 -11.03
CA THR A 141 -6.40 -17.31 -9.73
C THR A 141 -6.30 -15.81 -9.93
N ARG A 142 -7.24 -15.03 -9.36
CA ARG A 142 -7.23 -13.58 -9.36
C ARG A 142 -6.41 -13.09 -8.17
N VAL A 143 -5.35 -12.36 -8.43
CA VAL A 143 -4.42 -11.88 -7.41
C VAL A 143 -4.40 -10.37 -7.37
N LEU A 144 -4.44 -9.78 -6.17
CA LEU A 144 -4.17 -8.37 -5.92
C LEU A 144 -2.88 -8.23 -5.12
N ASP A 145 -1.91 -7.50 -5.67
CA ASP A 145 -0.74 -7.03 -4.92
C ASP A 145 -1.01 -5.60 -4.43
N LEU A 146 -1.38 -5.48 -3.15
CA LEU A 146 -1.82 -4.25 -2.51
C LEU A 146 -0.63 -3.43 -2.02
N ALA A 147 -0.52 -2.17 -2.46
CA ALA A 147 0.67 -1.33 -2.26
C ALA A 147 1.95 -2.04 -2.75
N GLY A 148 1.88 -2.66 -3.93
CA GLY A 148 2.89 -3.56 -4.45
C GLY A 148 4.15 -2.88 -4.99
N GLY A 149 4.27 -1.55 -4.83
CA GLY A 149 5.42 -0.80 -5.29
C GLY A 149 5.61 -0.88 -6.81
N PRO A 150 6.84 -1.01 -7.31
CA PRO A 150 7.10 -1.16 -8.74
C PRO A 150 6.84 -2.58 -9.26
N GLY A 151 6.13 -3.43 -8.48
CA GLY A 151 5.69 -4.74 -8.93
C GLY A 151 6.67 -5.89 -8.69
N SER A 152 7.64 -5.77 -7.78
CA SER A 152 8.63 -6.83 -7.54
C SER A 152 8.01 -8.21 -7.24
N LEU A 153 6.88 -8.28 -6.53
CA LEU A 153 6.12 -9.50 -6.30
C LEU A 153 5.10 -9.75 -7.42
N ALA A 154 4.32 -8.71 -7.80
CA ALA A 154 3.28 -8.82 -8.82
C ALA A 154 3.80 -9.39 -10.15
N LEU A 155 4.98 -8.96 -10.62
CA LEU A 155 5.62 -9.46 -11.84
C LEU A 155 6.00 -10.94 -11.76
N GLN A 156 6.36 -11.44 -10.57
CA GLN A 156 6.62 -12.86 -10.39
C GLN A 156 5.32 -13.67 -10.38
N LEU A 157 4.26 -13.16 -9.75
CA LEU A 157 2.93 -13.78 -9.75
C LEU A 157 2.30 -13.76 -11.15
N ALA A 158 2.54 -12.72 -11.95
CA ALA A 158 2.07 -12.63 -13.33
C ALA A 158 2.68 -13.68 -14.27
N ARG A 159 3.74 -14.38 -13.87
CA ARG A 159 4.28 -15.56 -14.57
C ARG A 159 3.48 -16.84 -14.29
N VAL A 160 2.64 -16.83 -13.25
CA VAL A 160 1.83 -17.99 -12.80
C VAL A 160 0.38 -17.83 -13.23
N THR A 161 -0.17 -16.62 -13.16
CA THR A 161 -1.54 -16.28 -13.58
C THR A 161 -1.57 -14.97 -14.35
N PRO A 162 -2.38 -14.85 -15.43
CA PRO A 162 -2.55 -13.59 -16.14
C PRO A 162 -3.47 -12.60 -15.40
N HIS A 163 -4.08 -13.00 -14.29
CA HIS A 163 -5.08 -12.21 -13.56
C HIS A 163 -4.47 -11.52 -12.33
N VAL A 164 -3.38 -10.79 -12.53
CA VAL A 164 -2.73 -10.02 -11.47
C VAL A 164 -3.09 -8.55 -11.58
N SER A 165 -3.67 -7.99 -10.52
CA SER A 165 -3.83 -6.56 -10.32
C SER A 165 -2.77 -6.06 -9.34
N LEU A 166 -2.16 -4.93 -9.66
CA LEU A 166 -1.26 -4.17 -8.79
C LEU A 166 -1.92 -2.87 -8.39
N LEU A 167 -2.10 -2.59 -7.11
CA LEU A 167 -2.59 -1.31 -6.63
C LEU A 167 -1.46 -0.57 -5.93
N GLU A 168 -1.11 0.63 -6.45
CA GLU A 168 0.04 1.38 -5.95
C GLU A 168 -0.24 2.89 -5.98
N LEU A 169 0.22 3.59 -4.93
CA LEU A 169 0.05 5.02 -4.74
C LEU A 169 0.98 5.86 -5.63
N SER A 170 2.21 5.38 -5.87
CA SER A 170 3.19 6.07 -6.70
C SER A 170 2.92 5.85 -8.18
N ARG A 171 2.67 6.93 -8.88
CA ARG A 171 2.52 6.89 -10.34
C ARG A 171 3.80 6.39 -11.03
N GLY A 172 4.97 6.83 -10.57
CA GLY A 172 6.25 6.40 -11.11
C GLY A 172 6.47 4.89 -10.92
N PHE A 173 6.00 4.33 -9.81
CA PHE A 173 6.06 2.89 -9.55
C PHE A 173 5.09 2.12 -10.46
N VAL A 174 3.86 2.62 -10.64
CA VAL A 174 2.87 2.02 -11.56
C VAL A 174 3.42 2.01 -13.00
N GLU A 175 3.98 3.12 -13.47
CA GLU A 175 4.58 3.22 -14.81
C GLU A 175 5.76 2.26 -14.98
N ALA A 176 6.60 2.09 -13.95
CA ALA A 176 7.71 1.14 -13.97
C ALA A 176 7.22 -0.31 -13.98
N ALA A 177 6.19 -0.65 -13.19
CA ALA A 177 5.57 -1.97 -13.19
C ALA A 177 4.99 -2.33 -14.56
N CYS A 178 4.24 -1.40 -15.19
CA CYS A 178 3.71 -1.57 -16.54
C CYS A 178 4.82 -1.79 -17.58
N ALA A 179 5.90 -0.99 -17.51
CA ALA A 179 7.03 -1.11 -18.43
C ALA A 179 7.74 -2.46 -18.27
N ALA A 180 7.97 -2.90 -17.02
CA ALA A 180 8.59 -4.19 -16.74
C ALA A 180 7.70 -5.38 -17.15
N ALA A 181 6.38 -5.29 -16.94
CA ALA A 181 5.43 -6.30 -17.40
C ALA A 181 5.45 -6.41 -18.94
N ALA A 182 5.37 -5.28 -19.65
CA ALA A 182 5.44 -5.25 -21.11
C ALA A 182 6.74 -5.82 -21.66
N ALA A 183 7.89 -5.47 -21.05
CA ALA A 183 9.20 -6.01 -21.43
C ALA A 183 9.28 -7.53 -21.19
N GLY A 184 8.61 -8.05 -20.17
CA GLY A 184 8.54 -9.47 -19.87
C GLY A 184 7.44 -10.24 -20.60
N GLY A 185 6.62 -9.59 -21.42
CA GLY A 185 5.46 -10.20 -22.08
C GLY A 185 4.38 -10.67 -21.09
N LEU A 186 4.25 -10.01 -19.94
CA LEU A 186 3.35 -10.36 -18.86
C LEU A 186 2.08 -9.48 -18.91
N GLU A 187 0.96 -10.07 -18.50
CA GLU A 187 -0.28 -9.32 -18.26
C GLU A 187 -0.28 -8.80 -16.82
N LEU A 188 -0.51 -7.51 -16.63
CA LEU A 188 -0.59 -6.84 -15.33
C LEU A 188 -1.57 -5.67 -15.40
N ASP A 189 -2.60 -5.71 -14.56
CA ASP A 189 -3.53 -4.59 -14.37
C ASP A 189 -3.02 -3.69 -13.25
N ALA A 190 -2.26 -2.64 -13.61
CA ALA A 190 -1.67 -1.73 -12.64
C ALA A 190 -2.56 -0.50 -12.40
N ILE A 191 -3.01 -0.33 -11.16
CA ILE A 191 -3.99 0.66 -10.71
C ILE A 191 -3.29 1.71 -9.85
N HIS A 192 -3.29 2.97 -10.33
CA HIS A 192 -2.76 4.10 -9.58
C HIS A 192 -3.79 4.61 -8.54
N GLU A 193 -3.79 4.03 -7.35
CA GLU A 193 -4.73 4.37 -6.27
C GLU A 193 -4.11 4.04 -4.88
N SER A 194 -4.67 4.62 -3.82
CA SER A 194 -4.30 4.30 -2.45
C SER A 194 -4.88 2.97 -1.98
N ALA A 195 -4.05 2.16 -1.32
CA ALA A 195 -4.49 0.92 -0.67
C ALA A 195 -5.58 1.14 0.39
N ASN A 196 -5.61 2.29 1.06
CA ASN A 196 -6.67 2.66 2.01
C ASN A 196 -8.06 2.79 1.37
N ARG A 197 -8.13 2.82 0.03
CA ARG A 197 -9.39 2.89 -0.72
C ARG A 197 -9.90 1.55 -1.22
N LEU A 198 -9.20 0.46 -0.94
CA LEU A 198 -9.63 -0.90 -1.31
C LEU A 198 -11.05 -1.22 -0.83
N MET A 199 -11.47 -0.67 0.32
CA MET A 199 -12.82 -0.85 0.85
C MET A 199 -13.96 -0.37 -0.07
N TYR A 200 -13.65 0.43 -1.09
CA TYR A 200 -14.60 0.89 -2.11
C TYR A 200 -14.57 0.06 -3.40
N SER A 201 -13.71 -0.95 -3.48
CA SER A 201 -13.65 -1.85 -4.64
C SER A 201 -14.81 -2.83 -4.61
N ASP A 202 -15.38 -3.11 -5.78
CA ASP A 202 -16.35 -4.18 -5.99
C ASP A 202 -15.70 -5.41 -6.66
N ALA A 203 -14.38 -5.36 -6.92
CA ALA A 203 -13.63 -6.49 -7.45
C ALA A 203 -13.48 -7.58 -6.38
N GLU A 204 -13.41 -8.82 -6.82
CA GLU A 204 -13.21 -9.98 -5.95
C GLU A 204 -11.91 -10.68 -6.32
N TYR A 205 -11.08 -10.98 -5.32
CA TYR A 205 -9.77 -11.61 -5.48
C TYR A 205 -9.69 -12.92 -4.69
N ASP A 206 -9.05 -13.91 -5.27
CA ASP A 206 -8.79 -15.19 -4.61
C ASP A 206 -7.58 -15.11 -3.69
N VAL A 207 -6.64 -14.23 -4.02
CA VAL A 207 -5.44 -13.95 -3.22
C VAL A 207 -5.18 -12.44 -3.17
N VAL A 208 -4.89 -11.94 -1.97
CA VAL A 208 -4.39 -10.57 -1.78
C VAL A 208 -3.05 -10.64 -1.07
N THR A 209 -2.05 -9.94 -1.59
CA THR A 209 -0.73 -9.77 -0.96
C THR A 209 -0.53 -8.32 -0.51
N LEU A 210 0.14 -8.12 0.61
CA LEU A 210 0.53 -6.82 1.15
C LEU A 210 1.95 -6.95 1.69
N SER A 211 2.92 -6.52 0.89
CA SER A 211 4.34 -6.69 1.20
C SER A 211 5.00 -5.38 1.60
N GLN A 212 5.61 -5.34 2.78
CA GLN A 212 6.44 -4.23 3.28
C GLN A 212 5.71 -2.87 3.35
N ALA A 213 4.37 -2.85 3.40
CA ALA A 213 3.61 -1.61 3.28
C ALA A 213 2.60 -1.37 4.41
N ILE A 214 2.28 -2.36 5.26
CA ILE A 214 1.25 -2.22 6.29
C ILE A 214 1.48 -1.02 7.24
N HIS A 215 2.73 -0.66 7.51
CA HIS A 215 3.09 0.45 8.38
C HIS A 215 2.83 1.86 7.76
N TRP A 216 2.46 1.91 6.48
CA TRP A 216 2.05 3.12 5.77
C TRP A 216 0.53 3.27 5.66
N LEU A 217 -0.23 2.25 6.09
CA LEU A 217 -1.65 2.12 5.81
C LEU A 217 -2.47 2.20 7.10
N ASP A 218 -3.74 2.58 6.95
CA ASP A 218 -4.73 2.45 8.01
C ASP A 218 -5.20 0.99 8.08
N ASP A 219 -4.83 0.30 9.15
CA ASP A 219 -5.15 -1.11 9.35
C ASP A 219 -6.66 -1.39 9.28
N VAL A 220 -7.50 -0.47 9.80
CA VAL A 220 -8.97 -0.63 9.80
C VAL A 220 -9.50 -0.57 8.37
N GLN A 221 -9.02 0.39 7.57
CA GLN A 221 -9.42 0.51 6.17
C GLN A 221 -8.96 -0.68 5.34
N VAL A 222 -7.73 -1.15 5.57
CA VAL A 222 -7.20 -2.36 4.91
C VAL A 222 -8.05 -3.57 5.28
N CYS A 223 -8.28 -3.84 6.56
CA CYS A 223 -9.09 -5.00 6.99
C CYS A 223 -10.51 -4.95 6.42
N ARG A 224 -11.16 -3.77 6.39
CA ARG A 224 -12.47 -3.59 5.73
C ARG A 224 -12.40 -3.89 4.23
N GLY A 225 -11.37 -3.41 3.57
CA GLY A 225 -11.15 -3.68 2.15
C GLY A 225 -10.98 -5.17 1.88
N ILE A 226 -10.16 -5.85 2.66
CA ILE A 226 -9.93 -7.29 2.56
C ILE A 226 -11.22 -8.09 2.82
N THR A 227 -11.95 -7.79 3.89
CA THR A 227 -13.24 -8.46 4.19
C THR A 227 -14.23 -8.32 3.04
N ARG A 228 -14.21 -7.21 2.32
CA ARG A 228 -15.10 -6.96 1.18
C ARG A 228 -14.64 -7.67 -0.09
N THR A 229 -13.35 -7.59 -0.43
CA THR A 229 -12.82 -7.96 -1.76
C THR A 229 -12.23 -9.36 -1.84
N LEU A 230 -11.89 -9.99 -0.71
CA LEU A 230 -11.35 -11.34 -0.70
C LEU A 230 -12.47 -12.35 -0.95
N ALA A 231 -12.29 -13.26 -1.92
CA ALA A 231 -13.23 -14.31 -2.24
C ALA A 231 -13.42 -15.30 -1.08
N ALA A 232 -14.54 -16.00 -1.02
CA ALA A 232 -14.74 -17.10 -0.08
C ALA A 232 -13.65 -18.17 -0.29
N GLY A 233 -13.00 -18.61 0.80
CA GLY A 233 -11.85 -19.52 0.76
C GLY A 233 -10.54 -18.84 0.33
N GLY A 234 -10.57 -17.55 0.00
CA GLY A 234 -9.40 -16.80 -0.44
C GLY A 234 -8.35 -16.59 0.65
N SER A 235 -7.16 -16.21 0.22
CA SER A 235 -5.96 -16.02 1.06
C SER A 235 -5.51 -14.57 1.08
N PHE A 236 -5.24 -14.04 2.28
CA PHE A 236 -4.59 -12.74 2.47
C PHE A 236 -3.22 -12.93 3.12
N PHE A 237 -2.18 -12.41 2.49
CA PHE A 237 -0.82 -12.48 2.99
C PHE A 237 -0.30 -11.09 3.36
N VAL A 238 0.16 -10.94 4.61
CA VAL A 238 0.93 -9.78 5.03
C VAL A 238 2.38 -10.20 5.17
N ILE A 239 3.26 -9.57 4.41
CA ILE A 239 4.68 -9.93 4.34
C ILE A 239 5.51 -8.80 4.93
N GLN A 240 6.33 -9.12 5.91
CA GLN A 240 7.22 -8.19 6.57
C GLN A 240 8.66 -8.67 6.46
N SER A 241 9.60 -7.73 6.49
CA SER A 241 11.01 -8.08 6.69
C SER A 241 11.68 -7.17 7.70
N SER A 242 12.67 -7.71 8.35
CA SER A 242 13.66 -6.94 9.11
C SER A 242 15.01 -7.12 8.44
N MET A 243 15.79 -6.05 8.41
CA MET A 243 17.18 -6.08 8.00
C MET A 243 18.06 -5.99 9.25
N ASP A 244 19.07 -6.80 9.30
CA ASP A 244 20.12 -6.71 10.30
C ASP A 244 21.48 -6.76 9.62
N VAL A 245 22.37 -5.88 10.05
CA VAL A 245 23.75 -5.82 9.58
C VAL A 245 24.67 -5.77 10.78
N ASP A 246 25.82 -6.37 10.64
CA ASP A 246 26.90 -6.29 11.62
C ASP A 246 27.29 -4.82 11.87
N ASP A 247 27.70 -4.48 13.09
CA ASP A 247 28.18 -3.13 13.42
C ASP A 247 29.41 -2.73 12.61
N ALA A 248 30.18 -3.72 12.12
CA ALA A 248 31.28 -3.54 11.19
C ALA A 248 30.85 -3.27 9.74
N HIS A 249 29.56 -3.41 9.41
CA HIS A 249 29.06 -3.17 8.07
C HIS A 249 29.25 -1.70 7.67
N PRO A 250 29.77 -1.39 6.45
CA PRO A 250 30.05 -0.02 6.02
C PRO A 250 28.85 0.93 6.09
N LEU A 251 27.64 0.40 6.00
CA LEU A 251 26.38 1.14 6.06
C LEU A 251 25.61 0.90 7.37
N ALA A 252 26.23 0.37 8.43
CA ALA A 252 25.59 0.17 9.74
C ALA A 252 24.97 1.46 10.29
N TYR A 253 25.61 2.61 10.05
CA TYR A 253 25.10 3.92 10.46
C TYR A 253 23.80 4.36 9.70
N VAL A 254 23.53 3.73 8.55
CA VAL A 254 22.31 3.97 7.76
C VAL A 254 21.16 3.10 8.25
N ILE A 255 21.42 1.82 8.53
CA ILE A 255 20.41 0.80 8.79
C ILE A 255 20.61 0.02 10.09
N GLY A 256 21.76 0.15 10.74
CA GLY A 256 22.06 -0.48 12.03
C GLY A 256 21.13 -0.02 13.17
N ARG A 257 21.36 -0.55 14.37
CA ARG A 257 20.57 -0.23 15.58
C ARG A 257 20.55 1.25 15.92
N GLU A 258 21.66 1.95 15.65
CA GLU A 258 21.82 3.41 15.85
C GLU A 258 21.66 4.19 14.54
N SER A 259 20.85 3.69 13.63
CA SER A 259 20.73 4.27 12.29
C SER A 259 20.14 5.66 12.31
N ILE A 260 20.57 6.48 11.34
CA ILE A 260 20.02 7.83 11.08
C ILE A 260 18.55 7.82 10.70
N LEU A 261 18.00 6.67 10.31
CA LEU A 261 16.59 6.52 9.95
C LEU A 261 15.66 6.45 11.17
N GLY A 262 16.20 6.51 12.38
CA GLY A 262 15.45 6.60 13.64
C GLY A 262 14.50 5.41 13.89
N ASN A 263 14.06 5.26 15.14
CA ASN A 263 12.97 4.40 15.62
C ASN A 263 12.83 3.01 14.98
N LYS A 264 13.88 2.20 15.03
CA LYS A 264 13.66 0.75 14.96
C LYS A 264 12.96 0.32 16.24
N ASP A 265 11.87 -0.40 16.10
CA ASP A 265 11.25 -1.09 17.22
C ASP A 265 12.32 -1.96 17.90
N PRO A 266 12.66 -1.73 19.18
CA PRO A 266 13.74 -2.45 19.86
C PRO A 266 13.39 -3.92 20.13
N ARG A 267 12.13 -4.30 19.91
CA ARG A 267 11.69 -5.69 20.11
C ARG A 267 12.28 -6.62 19.04
N PRO A 268 12.58 -7.87 19.38
CA PRO A 268 12.90 -8.90 18.38
C PRO A 268 11.86 -8.95 17.27
N PHE A 269 12.30 -9.20 16.03
CA PHE A 269 11.41 -9.21 14.85
C PHE A 269 10.20 -10.14 15.02
N ALA A 270 10.41 -11.33 15.59
CA ALA A 270 9.31 -12.27 15.88
C ALA A 270 8.22 -11.66 16.78
N LEU A 271 8.59 -10.87 17.79
CA LEU A 271 7.62 -10.19 18.67
C LEU A 271 6.89 -9.04 17.97
N GLN A 272 7.54 -8.34 17.04
CA GLN A 272 6.88 -7.33 16.19
C GLN A 272 5.84 -7.99 15.30
N VAL A 273 6.18 -9.11 14.66
CA VAL A 273 5.29 -9.92 13.83
C VAL A 273 4.12 -10.48 14.63
N GLN A 274 4.37 -10.97 15.86
CA GLN A 274 3.32 -11.44 16.77
C GLN A 274 2.33 -10.32 17.10
N ALA A 275 2.83 -9.14 17.44
CA ALA A 275 1.98 -7.98 17.75
C ALA A 275 1.13 -7.57 16.52
N LEU A 276 1.70 -7.56 15.33
CA LEU A 276 1.00 -7.29 14.08
C LEU A 276 -0.08 -8.35 13.81
N SER A 277 0.25 -9.63 13.91
CA SER A 277 -0.69 -10.73 13.72
C SER A 277 -1.89 -10.63 14.66
N ARG A 278 -1.63 -10.40 15.96
CA ARG A 278 -2.68 -10.21 16.97
C ARG A 278 -3.55 -9.00 16.66
N ARG A 279 -2.95 -7.87 16.29
CA ARG A 279 -3.68 -6.63 15.95
C ARG A 279 -4.63 -6.83 14.78
N LEU A 280 -4.15 -7.43 13.68
CA LEU A 280 -4.98 -7.69 12.51
C LEU A 280 -6.10 -8.72 12.81
N SER A 281 -5.81 -9.77 13.59
CA SER A 281 -6.82 -10.74 14.01
C SER A 281 -7.96 -10.08 14.80
N LEU A 282 -7.62 -9.21 15.76
CA LEU A 282 -8.63 -8.46 16.54
C LEU A 282 -9.46 -7.51 15.67
N LEU A 283 -8.85 -6.89 14.65
CA LEU A 283 -9.58 -6.03 13.72
C LEU A 283 -10.54 -6.83 12.85
N PHE A 284 -10.13 -8.00 12.33
CA PHE A 284 -11.04 -8.86 11.58
C PHE A 284 -12.18 -9.38 12.46
N GLU A 285 -11.90 -9.80 13.69
CA GLU A 285 -12.93 -10.20 14.66
C GLU A 285 -13.94 -9.05 14.94
N ALA A 286 -13.44 -7.82 15.12
CA ALA A 286 -14.28 -6.65 15.38
C ALA A 286 -15.15 -6.27 14.17
N LEU A 287 -14.66 -6.47 12.95
CA LEU A 287 -15.40 -6.21 11.71
C LEU A 287 -16.48 -7.27 11.43
N ASP A 288 -16.28 -8.49 11.92
CA ASP A 288 -17.22 -9.62 11.80
C ASP A 288 -18.25 -9.63 12.94
N ALA A 289 -18.10 -8.81 13.99
CA ALA A 289 -19.06 -8.75 15.08
C ALA A 289 -20.43 -8.28 14.54
N PRO A 290 -21.52 -9.03 14.78
CA PRO A 290 -22.83 -8.59 14.36
C PRO A 290 -23.15 -7.26 15.05
N ASP A 291 -23.61 -6.30 14.25
CA ASP A 291 -24.06 -5.01 14.78
C ASP A 291 -25.23 -5.30 15.73
N VAL A 292 -25.02 -5.14 17.04
CA VAL A 292 -25.96 -5.54 18.13
C VAL A 292 -27.35 -4.87 17.99
N GLN A 293 -27.51 -3.94 17.05
CA GLN A 293 -28.74 -3.19 16.81
C GLN A 293 -29.60 -3.71 15.64
N ARG A 294 -29.18 -4.75 14.89
CA ARG A 294 -29.99 -5.29 13.79
C ARG A 294 -30.85 -6.47 14.26
N HIS A 295 -32.11 -6.21 14.52
CA HIS A 295 -33.11 -7.18 14.99
C HIS A 295 -33.90 -7.86 13.85
N ASP A 296 -33.32 -8.10 12.67
CA ASP A 296 -34.03 -8.65 11.52
C ASP A 296 -33.68 -10.13 11.28
N VAL A 297 -34.71 -10.95 11.01
CA VAL A 297 -34.59 -12.40 10.75
C VAL A 297 -33.79 -12.67 9.48
N ALA A 298 -33.86 -11.79 8.47
CA ALA A 298 -33.05 -11.86 7.25
C ALA A 298 -31.56 -11.75 7.55
N GLN A 299 -31.19 -11.03 8.61
CA GLN A 299 -29.82 -10.87 9.06
C GLN A 299 -29.28 -12.11 9.76
N ARG A 300 -30.10 -12.91 10.46
CA ARG A 300 -29.66 -14.21 11.06
C ARG A 300 -29.27 -15.22 10.02
N VAL A 301 -30.01 -15.29 8.90
CA VAL A 301 -29.66 -16.18 7.77
C VAL A 301 -28.38 -15.69 7.08
N ALA A 302 -28.16 -14.36 7.00
CA ALA A 302 -26.92 -13.77 6.53
C ALA A 302 -25.76 -13.99 7.51
N ASP A 303 -26.00 -14.06 8.83
CA ASP A 303 -25.00 -14.28 9.87
C ASP A 303 -24.54 -15.75 9.93
N GLU A 304 -25.42 -16.72 9.63
CA GLU A 304 -25.04 -18.13 9.46
C GLU A 304 -24.18 -18.32 8.19
N ALA A 305 -24.50 -17.62 7.09
CA ALA A 305 -23.65 -17.54 5.91
C ALA A 305 -22.38 -16.70 6.19
N GLY A 306 -22.46 -15.72 7.11
CA GLY A 306 -21.36 -14.84 7.53
C GLY A 306 -20.27 -15.55 8.32
N ALA A 307 -20.58 -16.61 9.08
CA ALA A 307 -19.56 -17.41 9.76
C ALA A 307 -18.58 -18.08 8.77
N ALA A 308 -19.07 -18.42 7.57
CA ALA A 308 -18.23 -18.90 6.45
C ALA A 308 -17.43 -17.76 5.76
N ALA A 309 -17.70 -16.51 6.11
CA ALA A 309 -17.09 -15.33 5.47
C ALA A 309 -15.96 -14.67 6.29
N ARG A 310 -15.69 -15.17 7.50
CA ARG A 310 -14.67 -14.57 8.40
C ARG A 310 -13.27 -14.70 7.85
N VAL A 311 -12.49 -13.64 7.99
CA VAL A 311 -11.05 -13.65 7.73
C VAL A 311 -10.34 -14.02 9.03
N VAL A 312 -9.70 -15.17 9.04
CA VAL A 312 -9.05 -15.73 10.24
C VAL A 312 -7.56 -16.00 10.01
N PRO A 313 -6.71 -15.89 11.05
CA PRO A 313 -5.31 -16.25 10.94
C PRO A 313 -5.18 -17.76 10.67
N ALA A 314 -4.39 -18.12 9.67
CA ALA A 314 -4.14 -19.51 9.28
C ALA A 314 -2.74 -19.97 9.70
N LYS A 315 -1.70 -19.16 9.40
CA LYS A 315 -0.30 -19.54 9.65
C LYS A 315 0.61 -18.31 9.69
N VAL A 316 1.72 -18.43 10.42
CA VAL A 316 2.87 -17.53 10.29
C VAL A 316 4.10 -18.37 9.93
N SER A 317 4.88 -17.91 8.95
CA SER A 317 6.09 -18.58 8.50
C SER A 317 7.25 -17.59 8.49
N PHE A 318 8.43 -18.05 8.90
CA PHE A 318 9.64 -17.24 8.94
C PHE A 318 10.67 -17.78 7.99
N PHE A 319 11.41 -16.86 7.34
CA PHE A 319 12.47 -17.17 6.40
C PHE A 319 13.66 -16.26 6.65
N ARG A 320 14.85 -16.74 6.33
CA ARG A 320 16.10 -16.00 6.46
C ARG A 320 16.83 -15.97 5.14
N GLN A 321 17.37 -14.83 4.78
CA GLN A 321 18.15 -14.63 3.55
C GLN A 321 19.38 -13.81 3.87
N ARG A 322 20.53 -14.23 3.33
CA ARG A 322 21.72 -13.39 3.26
C ARG A 322 21.84 -12.81 1.87
N ARG A 323 22.08 -11.52 1.76
CA ARG A 323 22.19 -10.83 0.48
C ARG A 323 23.00 -9.54 0.61
N PRO A 324 23.55 -9.02 -0.49
CA PRO A 324 24.24 -7.74 -0.46
C PRO A 324 23.32 -6.60 0.00
N PHE A 325 23.85 -5.77 0.91
CA PHE A 325 23.33 -4.47 1.23
C PHE A 325 24.35 -3.43 0.77
N ASP A 326 24.34 -3.17 -0.52
CA ASP A 326 25.28 -2.31 -1.22
C ASP A 326 24.71 -0.92 -1.52
N LEU A 327 25.46 -0.10 -2.26
CA LEU A 327 25.03 1.22 -2.72
C LEU A 327 23.72 1.15 -3.50
N GLY A 328 23.52 0.15 -4.35
CA GLY A 328 22.30 -0.02 -5.14
C GLY A 328 21.08 -0.26 -4.25
N TYR A 329 21.22 -1.15 -3.26
CA TYR A 329 20.17 -1.37 -2.28
C TYR A 329 19.88 -0.10 -1.47
N ALA A 330 20.92 0.62 -1.01
CA ALA A 330 20.73 1.86 -0.26
C ALA A 330 19.97 2.91 -1.08
N ARG A 331 20.28 3.07 -2.37
CA ARG A 331 19.57 3.99 -3.28
C ARG A 331 18.12 3.59 -3.52
N ALA A 332 17.84 2.28 -3.61
CA ALA A 332 16.49 1.77 -3.73
C ALA A 332 15.66 1.88 -2.43
N PHE A 333 16.32 2.10 -1.28
CA PHE A 333 15.68 2.17 0.03
C PHE A 333 15.45 3.60 0.51
N LEU A 334 16.36 4.54 0.19
CA LEU A 334 16.37 5.90 0.71
C LEU A 334 16.00 6.92 -0.36
N SER A 335 14.89 7.62 -0.17
CA SER A 335 14.58 8.82 -0.95
C SER A 335 15.39 10.03 -0.45
N GLU A 336 15.59 11.04 -1.31
CA GLU A 336 16.19 12.31 -0.90
C GLU A 336 15.43 12.98 0.24
N GLN A 337 14.10 12.85 0.25
CA GLN A 337 13.26 13.38 1.32
C GLN A 337 13.57 12.70 2.65
N HIS A 338 13.77 11.38 2.65
CA HIS A 338 14.22 10.63 3.84
C HIS A 338 15.55 11.18 4.36
N ILE A 339 16.53 11.39 3.47
CA ILE A 339 17.85 11.91 3.86
C ILE A 339 17.70 13.31 4.46
N ARG A 340 16.94 14.21 3.84
CA ARG A 340 16.69 15.57 4.33
C ARG A 340 15.98 15.58 5.69
N SER A 341 15.06 14.65 5.94
CA SER A 341 14.36 14.53 7.23
C SER A 341 15.30 14.20 8.39
N THR A 342 16.49 13.65 8.10
CA THR A 342 17.55 13.39 9.10
C THR A 342 18.48 14.59 9.30
N GLY A 343 18.21 15.75 8.67
CA GLY A 343 19.05 16.94 8.73
C GLY A 343 20.31 16.86 7.85
N ARG A 344 20.40 15.90 6.95
CA ARG A 344 21.52 15.71 6.03
C ARG A 344 21.20 16.19 4.63
N GLU A 345 22.22 16.67 3.90
CA GLU A 345 22.10 17.00 2.49
C GLU A 345 22.36 15.75 1.63
N PRO A 346 21.49 15.45 0.62
CA PRO A 346 21.60 14.24 -0.19
C PRO A 346 22.94 14.07 -0.91
N GLY A 347 23.49 15.14 -1.50
CA GLY A 347 24.74 15.07 -2.26
C GLY A 347 25.93 14.55 -1.43
N PRO A 348 26.32 15.22 -0.34
CA PRO A 348 27.36 14.73 0.56
C PRO A 348 27.07 13.36 1.18
N PHE A 349 25.80 13.09 1.51
CA PHE A 349 25.40 11.79 2.03
C PHE A 349 25.67 10.66 1.04
N TRP A 350 25.26 10.80 -0.22
CA TRP A 350 25.49 9.79 -1.24
C TRP A 350 26.98 9.60 -1.57
N ALA A 351 27.76 10.69 -1.56
CA ALA A 351 29.22 10.60 -1.76
C ALA A 351 29.87 9.79 -0.62
N GLU A 352 29.44 9.96 0.62
CA GLU A 352 29.91 9.17 1.76
C GLU A 352 29.54 7.68 1.63
N VAL A 353 28.27 7.38 1.30
CA VAL A 353 27.78 6.01 1.11
C VAL A 353 28.56 5.30 0.00
N GLU A 354 28.77 6.00 -1.12
CA GLU A 354 29.52 5.48 -2.27
C GLU A 354 30.98 5.18 -1.93
N ALA A 355 31.65 6.07 -1.24
CA ALA A 355 33.04 5.88 -0.82
C ALA A 355 33.19 4.68 0.13
N ARG A 356 32.26 4.52 1.10
CA ARG A 356 32.27 3.39 2.03
C ARG A 356 32.02 2.06 1.33
N CYS A 357 31.05 2.01 0.41
CA CYS A 357 30.77 0.80 -0.37
C CYS A 357 31.96 0.43 -1.28
N ALA A 358 32.63 1.42 -1.91
CA ALA A 358 33.78 1.19 -2.77
C ALA A 358 35.01 0.66 -2.02
N ALA A 359 35.15 1.02 -0.75
CA ALA A 359 36.25 0.55 0.12
C ALA A 359 35.98 -0.83 0.74
N ALA A 360 34.77 -1.36 0.64
CA ALA A 360 34.37 -2.60 1.30
C ALA A 360 34.50 -3.82 0.37
N THR A 361 34.80 -4.98 0.96
CA THR A 361 34.71 -6.25 0.26
C THR A 361 33.26 -6.72 0.10
N PRO A 362 32.94 -7.60 -0.85
CA PRO A 362 31.58 -8.14 -0.99
C PRO A 362 31.03 -8.77 0.29
N GLN A 363 31.88 -9.46 1.06
CA GLN A 363 31.48 -10.08 2.34
C GLN A 363 31.12 -9.03 3.40
N GLN A 364 31.81 -7.90 3.42
CA GLN A 364 31.50 -6.81 4.35
C GLN A 364 30.20 -6.07 3.99
N LEU A 365 29.70 -6.23 2.77
CA LEU A 365 28.43 -5.68 2.31
C LEU A 365 27.25 -6.65 2.48
N GLU A 366 27.46 -7.86 3.02
CA GLU A 366 26.38 -8.78 3.28
C GLU A 366 25.54 -8.36 4.50
N GLY A 367 24.22 -8.39 4.32
CA GLY A 367 23.25 -8.22 5.40
C GLY A 367 22.35 -9.44 5.52
N GLN A 368 21.80 -9.63 6.71
CA GLN A 368 20.76 -10.62 6.99
C GLN A 368 19.39 -9.98 6.84
N PHE A 369 18.50 -10.67 6.14
CA PHE A 369 17.09 -10.33 6.01
C PHE A 369 16.26 -11.45 6.61
N ASP A 370 15.54 -11.14 7.67
CA ASP A 370 14.53 -12.04 8.22
C ASP A 370 13.16 -11.63 7.67
N TRP A 371 12.46 -12.59 7.09
CA TRP A 371 11.15 -12.40 6.49
C TRP A 371 10.09 -13.13 7.32
N ALA A 372 8.90 -12.54 7.39
CA ALA A 372 7.73 -13.17 7.98
C ALA A 372 6.55 -13.06 7.02
N VAL A 373 5.85 -14.16 6.83
CA VAL A 373 4.61 -14.25 6.06
C VAL A 373 3.47 -14.60 7.01
N LEU A 374 2.57 -13.64 7.22
CA LEU A 374 1.33 -13.84 7.95
C LEU A 374 0.25 -14.21 6.94
N HIS A 375 -0.32 -15.40 7.08
CA HIS A 375 -1.36 -15.91 6.21
C HIS A 375 -2.69 -15.88 6.94
N PHE A 376 -3.68 -15.22 6.35
CA PHE A 376 -5.09 -15.19 6.75
C PHE A 376 -5.93 -15.84 5.66
N ARG A 377 -7.05 -16.48 6.06
CA ARG A 377 -8.01 -17.09 5.11
C ARG A 377 -9.43 -16.65 5.40
N ARG A 378 -10.19 -16.41 4.33
CA ARG A 378 -11.62 -16.16 4.45
C ARG A 378 -12.39 -17.49 4.50
N GLY A 379 -13.23 -17.68 5.53
CA GLY A 379 -13.99 -18.91 5.73
C GLY A 379 -13.18 -20.10 6.24
N GLY A 380 -11.97 -19.85 6.75
CA GLY A 380 -11.12 -20.88 7.34
C GLY A 380 -11.46 -21.18 8.81
N VAL A 381 -10.99 -22.32 9.30
CA VAL A 381 -10.90 -22.56 10.75
C VAL A 381 -9.69 -21.78 11.27
N PRO A 382 -9.81 -21.04 12.39
CA PRO A 382 -8.65 -20.37 12.98
C PRO A 382 -7.52 -21.37 13.19
N GLY A 383 -6.35 -21.08 12.61
CA GLY A 383 -5.14 -21.87 12.88
C GLY A 383 -4.75 -21.72 14.35
N VAL A 384 -4.08 -22.72 14.89
CA VAL A 384 -3.45 -22.61 16.21
C VAL A 384 -2.52 -21.40 16.16
N PRO A 385 -2.59 -20.47 17.14
CA PRO A 385 -1.64 -19.35 17.21
C PRO A 385 -0.22 -19.90 17.07
N ALA A 386 0.54 -19.39 16.10
CA ALA A 386 1.92 -19.84 15.93
C ALA A 386 2.66 -19.62 17.23
N ASP A 387 3.35 -20.65 17.70
CA ASP A 387 4.30 -20.49 18.79
C ASP A 387 5.50 -19.70 18.24
N PHE A 388 5.48 -18.40 18.48
CA PHE A 388 6.52 -17.48 18.02
C PHE A 388 7.86 -17.71 18.75
N SER A 389 7.88 -18.48 19.85
CA SER A 389 9.10 -18.77 20.61
C SER A 389 9.95 -19.88 19.96
N ALA A 390 9.34 -20.73 19.15
CA ALA A 390 9.97 -21.90 18.52
C ALA A 390 10.14 -21.75 16.99
N CYS A 391 9.87 -20.58 16.42
CA CYS A 391 9.93 -20.37 14.96
C CYS A 391 11.38 -20.35 14.46
N GLY A 392 11.90 -21.51 14.06
CA GLY A 392 13.09 -21.60 13.22
C GLY A 392 12.79 -20.94 11.85
N ALA A 393 13.64 -20.01 11.43
CA ALA A 393 13.56 -19.46 10.09
C ALA A 393 14.08 -20.49 9.08
N THR A 394 13.39 -20.64 7.94
CA THR A 394 13.86 -21.40 6.80
C THR A 394 14.83 -20.55 6.00
N ASP A 395 16.06 -21.03 5.77
CA ASP A 395 17.03 -20.35 4.92
C ASP A 395 16.55 -20.40 3.45
N ILE A 396 16.59 -19.24 2.78
CA ILE A 396 16.24 -19.08 1.37
C ILE A 396 17.41 -18.46 0.58
N ALA A 397 17.55 -18.86 -0.68
CA ALA A 397 18.60 -18.39 -1.52
C ALA A 397 18.43 -16.91 -1.92
N TRP A 398 19.56 -16.22 -2.12
CA TRP A 398 19.63 -14.97 -2.84
C TRP A 398 19.96 -15.25 -4.31
N GLU A 399 19.04 -14.89 -5.20
CA GLU A 399 19.29 -14.89 -6.64
C GLU A 399 19.60 -13.47 -7.09
N ARG A 400 20.78 -13.27 -7.69
CA ARG A 400 21.11 -11.96 -8.27
C ARG A 400 20.17 -11.72 -9.45
N PRO A 401 19.49 -10.56 -9.54
CA PRO A 401 18.73 -10.23 -10.73
C PRO A 401 19.64 -10.35 -11.97
N SER A 402 19.15 -11.00 -13.02
CA SER A 402 19.83 -10.98 -14.34
C SER A 402 19.80 -9.56 -14.88
N ASP A 403 20.95 -9.08 -15.33
CA ASP A 403 21.10 -7.75 -15.95
C ASP A 403 20.20 -7.58 -17.18
#